data_ba6c642bad77844e86bac6850ad1609f
#
_entry.id   ba6c642bad77844e86bac6850ad1609f
#
_cell.length_a   1.000
_cell.length_b   1.000
_cell.length_c   1.000
_cell.angle_alpha   90.00
_cell.angle_beta   90.00
_cell.angle_gamma   90.00
#
_symmetry.space_group_name_H-M   'P 1'
#
loop_
_entity.id
_entity.type
_entity.pdbx_description
1 polymer ?
#
loop_
_entity_poly.entity_id
_entity_poly.type
_entity_poly.pdbx_seq_one_letter_code
_entity_poly.pdbx_strand_id
1 'polypeptide(L)'
;MAVVLILVSVAMPKFKLMQKLVDRMNLVSREILTGLSVIRAFSREKFEEKRFDEANRNLMKTQLFTNRVMTFMMPAMMLIMNCVTVMIVWFGAKGIDAGNLQVGDMMAFMTYTMQIVMSFLMITMVSVMLPRAGVAADRIEEILRTDSSIVDAKKTEDEKLTQCRGELRFEDVSFKYPGAEGDVLEHISFTAKPGQTTAVIGSTGCGKSTLIQLIPRFYDVTEGKITLDGVDIRNLSQHKLREVMGLVPQKGVLFSGTIASNIKLAGEDEISDETMKEAAQTAQATEFIDAKPEGYDSPVAQGGSNVSGGQKQRLAIARVIAKHPKVYLFDDSFSALDYKTDAALRKALHEQAADATVLIVAQRISTIMNAEQILVLEDGKIVGKGTHEELMKNCSAYQEIARSQLSESELKGGMAE
;
A
#
# COMPACT_ATOMS: atom_id res chain seq x y z
N MET A 1 -26.12 -41.82 12.09
CA MET A 1 -26.34 -40.43 12.50
C MET A 1 -25.65 -40.07 13.82
N ALA A 2 -25.97 -40.73 14.96
CA ALA A 2 -25.41 -40.38 16.26
C ALA A 2 -23.86 -40.35 16.30
N VAL A 3 -23.20 -41.35 15.72
CA VAL A 3 -21.73 -41.46 15.68
C VAL A 3 -21.10 -40.26 14.92
N VAL A 4 -21.66 -39.88 13.78
CA VAL A 4 -21.19 -38.74 12.99
C VAL A 4 -21.37 -37.44 13.76
N LEU A 5 -22.53 -37.22 14.38
CA LEU A 5 -22.80 -36.04 15.19
C LEU A 5 -21.85 -35.92 16.39
N ILE A 6 -21.56 -37.03 17.08
CA ILE A 6 -20.59 -37.06 18.19
C ILE A 6 -19.19 -36.71 17.71
N LEU A 7 -18.71 -37.33 16.63
CA LEU A 7 -17.36 -37.06 16.07
C LEU A 7 -17.23 -35.62 15.60
N VAL A 8 -18.22 -35.07 14.90
CA VAL A 8 -18.24 -33.68 14.48
C VAL A 8 -18.26 -32.72 15.67
N SER A 9 -19.09 -32.99 16.68
CA SER A 9 -19.15 -32.14 17.89
C SER A 9 -17.84 -32.09 18.64
N VAL A 10 -17.08 -33.18 18.68
CA VAL A 10 -15.76 -33.26 19.32
C VAL A 10 -14.69 -32.56 18.46
N ALA A 11 -14.76 -32.65 17.13
CA ALA A 11 -13.77 -32.10 16.23
C ALA A 11 -13.93 -30.58 15.99
N MET A 12 -15.18 -30.06 15.93
CA MET A 12 -15.45 -28.64 15.60
C MET A 12 -14.74 -27.62 16.50
N PRO A 13 -14.73 -27.74 17.85
CA PRO A 13 -14.00 -26.80 18.69
C PRO A 13 -12.48 -26.81 18.40
N LYS A 14 -11.95 -27.99 18.07
CA LYS A 14 -10.52 -28.15 17.74
C LYS A 14 -10.16 -27.58 16.39
N PHE A 15 -11.07 -27.60 15.41
CA PHE A 15 -10.86 -26.89 14.13
C PHE A 15 -10.76 -25.38 14.31
N LYS A 16 -11.61 -24.78 15.15
CA LYS A 16 -11.51 -23.34 15.48
C LYS A 16 -10.20 -23.00 16.19
N LEU A 17 -9.78 -23.86 17.14
CA LEU A 17 -8.50 -23.69 17.83
C LEU A 17 -7.31 -23.84 16.87
N MET A 18 -7.37 -24.81 15.95
CA MET A 18 -6.32 -25.04 14.96
C MET A 18 -6.08 -23.80 14.10
N GLN A 19 -7.14 -23.09 13.66
CA GLN A 19 -6.99 -21.85 12.90
C GLN A 19 -6.21 -20.79 13.67
N LYS A 20 -6.55 -20.57 14.95
CA LYS A 20 -5.82 -19.63 15.81
C LYS A 20 -4.34 -20.01 16.00
N LEU A 21 -4.05 -21.32 16.06
CA LEU A 21 -2.68 -21.80 16.20
C LEU A 21 -1.88 -21.65 14.89
N VAL A 22 -2.54 -21.80 13.73
CA VAL A 22 -1.93 -21.49 12.41
C VAL A 22 -1.60 -20.00 12.32
N ASP A 23 -2.52 -19.13 12.71
CA ASP A 23 -2.31 -17.68 12.71
C ASP A 23 -1.12 -17.29 13.63
N ARG A 24 -1.03 -17.90 14.81
CA ARG A 24 0.10 -17.71 15.74
C ARG A 24 1.41 -18.19 15.14
N MET A 25 1.41 -19.35 14.48
CA MET A 25 2.58 -19.90 13.80
C MET A 25 3.08 -18.97 12.69
N ASN A 26 2.16 -18.46 11.86
CA ASN A 26 2.46 -17.52 10.81
C ASN A 26 3.00 -16.18 11.36
N LEU A 27 2.44 -15.69 12.48
CA LEU A 27 2.94 -14.49 13.15
C LEU A 27 4.40 -14.68 13.61
N VAL A 28 4.68 -15.75 14.36
CA VAL A 28 6.04 -16.04 14.85
C VAL A 28 7.02 -16.20 13.68
N SER A 29 6.63 -16.91 12.62
CA SER A 29 7.47 -17.09 11.43
C SER A 29 7.78 -15.75 10.74
N ARG A 30 6.79 -14.89 10.60
CA ARG A 30 6.95 -13.55 9.99
C ARG A 30 7.86 -12.65 10.84
N GLU A 31 7.69 -12.64 12.15
CA GLU A 31 8.55 -11.88 13.06
C GLU A 31 10.01 -12.35 12.99
N ILE A 32 10.26 -13.67 12.96
CA ILE A 32 11.61 -14.22 12.81
C ILE A 32 12.22 -13.80 11.47
N LEU A 33 11.48 -13.93 10.37
CA LEU A 33 11.99 -13.59 9.03
C LEU A 33 12.30 -12.09 8.88
N THR A 34 11.39 -11.22 9.36
CA THR A 34 11.61 -9.76 9.29
C THR A 34 12.66 -9.28 10.28
N GLY A 35 12.75 -9.92 11.45
CA GLY A 35 13.68 -9.57 12.52
C GLY A 35 15.03 -10.32 12.50
N LEU A 36 15.35 -11.08 11.43
CA LEU A 36 16.50 -11.98 11.41
C LEU A 36 17.83 -11.31 11.77
N SER A 37 18.06 -10.10 11.24
CA SER A 37 19.28 -9.32 11.52
C SER A 37 19.38 -8.94 13.00
N VAL A 38 18.25 -8.54 13.60
CA VAL A 38 18.15 -8.16 15.03
C VAL A 38 18.37 -9.39 15.91
N ILE A 39 17.73 -10.52 15.59
CA ILE A 39 17.89 -11.79 16.33
C ILE A 39 19.36 -12.19 16.37
N ARG A 40 20.07 -12.10 15.23
CA ARG A 40 21.49 -12.41 15.13
C ARG A 40 22.37 -11.41 15.88
N ALA A 41 22.08 -10.11 15.73
CA ALA A 41 22.85 -9.05 16.41
C ALA A 41 22.80 -9.18 17.94
N PHE A 42 21.69 -9.71 18.47
CA PHE A 42 21.50 -9.90 19.91
C PHE A 42 21.71 -11.36 20.36
N SER A 43 22.14 -12.27 19.46
CA SER A 43 22.37 -13.71 19.74
C SER A 43 21.16 -14.40 20.41
N ARG A 44 19.95 -14.10 19.90
CA ARG A 44 18.67 -14.59 20.45
C ARG A 44 18.11 -15.79 19.68
N GLU A 45 18.87 -16.45 18.82
CA GLU A 45 18.44 -17.56 17.97
C GLU A 45 17.77 -18.67 18.79
N LYS A 46 18.41 -19.10 19.89
CA LYS A 46 17.86 -20.17 20.75
C LYS A 46 16.54 -19.79 21.40
N PHE A 47 16.34 -18.52 21.68
CA PHE A 47 15.06 -18.03 22.25
C PHE A 47 13.94 -18.11 21.22
N GLU A 48 14.22 -17.65 20.00
CA GLU A 48 13.23 -17.69 18.92
C GLU A 48 12.95 -19.11 18.43
N GLU A 49 13.98 -19.99 18.39
CA GLU A 49 13.80 -21.40 18.11
C GLU A 49 12.86 -22.07 19.12
N LYS A 50 13.03 -21.80 20.43
CA LYS A 50 12.14 -22.31 21.47
C LYS A 50 10.70 -21.79 21.30
N ARG A 51 10.55 -20.50 20.98
CA ARG A 51 9.26 -19.85 20.74
C ARG A 51 8.54 -20.47 19.55
N PHE A 52 9.27 -20.71 18.46
CA PHE A 52 8.76 -21.38 17.28
C PHE A 52 8.35 -22.83 17.57
N ASP A 53 9.24 -23.58 18.24
CA ASP A 53 8.99 -24.99 18.60
C ASP A 53 7.74 -25.13 19.50
N GLU A 54 7.53 -24.20 20.42
CA GLU A 54 6.31 -24.19 21.26
C GLU A 54 5.05 -23.96 20.43
N ALA A 55 5.07 -22.99 19.51
CA ALA A 55 3.96 -22.73 18.59
C ALA A 55 3.68 -23.95 17.69
N ASN A 56 4.73 -24.55 17.14
CA ASN A 56 4.66 -25.73 16.29
C ASN A 56 4.11 -26.96 17.05
N ARG A 57 4.60 -27.23 18.27
CA ARG A 57 4.12 -28.35 19.09
C ARG A 57 2.64 -28.22 19.43
N ASN A 58 2.16 -27.02 19.75
CA ASN A 58 0.76 -26.76 20.05
C ASN A 58 -0.13 -27.02 18.83
N LEU A 59 0.29 -26.55 17.65
CA LEU A 59 -0.39 -26.80 16.39
C LEU A 59 -0.39 -28.29 16.06
N MET A 60 0.77 -28.94 16.12
CA MET A 60 0.94 -30.37 15.84
C MET A 60 0.05 -31.24 16.72
N LYS A 61 0.03 -31.01 18.05
CA LYS A 61 -0.83 -31.77 19.00
C LYS A 61 -2.30 -31.65 18.66
N THR A 62 -2.76 -30.43 18.35
CA THR A 62 -4.15 -30.16 18.00
C THR A 62 -4.52 -30.82 16.68
N GLN A 63 -3.65 -30.73 15.68
CA GLN A 63 -3.84 -31.32 14.35
C GLN A 63 -3.84 -32.86 14.41
N LEU A 64 -2.92 -33.47 15.17
CA LEU A 64 -2.90 -34.91 15.37
C LEU A 64 -4.18 -35.42 16.02
N PHE A 65 -4.67 -34.74 17.07
CA PHE A 65 -5.92 -35.11 17.71
C PHE A 65 -7.08 -35.04 16.70
N THR A 66 -7.21 -33.93 15.99
CA THR A 66 -8.29 -33.72 15.00
C THR A 66 -8.24 -34.77 13.90
N ASN A 67 -7.04 -35.03 13.35
CA ASN A 67 -6.86 -36.02 12.30
C ASN A 67 -7.16 -37.45 12.79
N ARG A 68 -6.77 -37.83 14.02
CA ARG A 68 -7.10 -39.14 14.58
C ARG A 68 -8.61 -39.34 14.73
N VAL A 69 -9.35 -38.31 15.22
CA VAL A 69 -10.79 -38.34 15.32
C VAL A 69 -11.44 -38.51 13.96
N MET A 70 -10.99 -37.74 12.95
CA MET A 70 -11.52 -37.80 11.59
C MET A 70 -11.17 -39.12 10.88
N THR A 71 -9.96 -39.64 11.06
CA THR A 71 -9.53 -40.90 10.46
C THR A 71 -10.35 -42.08 11.02
N PHE A 72 -10.77 -42.02 12.27
CA PHE A 72 -11.62 -43.06 12.88
C PHE A 72 -13.03 -43.09 12.29
N MET A 73 -13.51 -42.02 11.69
CA MET A 73 -14.84 -41.90 11.10
C MET A 73 -15.11 -42.96 10.01
N MET A 74 -14.17 -43.15 9.07
CA MET A 74 -14.35 -44.07 7.97
C MET A 74 -14.43 -45.55 8.41
N PRO A 75 -13.53 -46.06 9.25
CA PRO A 75 -13.66 -47.45 9.80
C PRO A 75 -14.95 -47.65 10.60
N ALA A 76 -15.36 -46.68 11.41
CA ALA A 76 -16.60 -46.77 12.18
C ALA A 76 -17.83 -46.82 11.25
N MET A 77 -17.89 -46.01 10.19
CA MET A 77 -18.96 -46.04 9.21
C MET A 77 -19.00 -47.37 8.42
N MET A 78 -17.82 -47.89 8.04
CA MET A 78 -17.73 -49.21 7.36
C MET A 78 -18.22 -50.34 8.27
N LEU A 79 -17.88 -50.29 9.54
CA LEU A 79 -18.36 -51.29 10.52
C LEU A 79 -19.90 -51.25 10.59
N ILE A 80 -20.48 -50.05 10.75
CA ILE A 80 -21.92 -49.87 10.81
C ILE A 80 -22.61 -50.38 9.51
N MET A 81 -22.07 -50.01 8.36
CA MET A 81 -22.60 -50.45 7.07
C MET A 81 -22.58 -51.97 6.94
N ASN A 82 -21.48 -52.61 7.28
CA ASN A 82 -21.34 -54.07 7.19
C ASN A 82 -22.32 -54.77 8.15
N CYS A 83 -22.46 -54.26 9.39
CA CYS A 83 -23.42 -54.78 10.36
C CYS A 83 -24.87 -54.67 9.85
N VAL A 84 -25.24 -53.52 9.28
CA VAL A 84 -26.56 -53.31 8.71
C VAL A 84 -26.80 -54.22 7.52
N THR A 85 -25.82 -54.40 6.62
CA THR A 85 -25.91 -55.33 5.48
C THR A 85 -26.11 -56.75 5.93
N VAL A 86 -25.36 -57.21 6.94
CA VAL A 86 -25.54 -58.57 7.53
C VAL A 86 -26.94 -58.71 8.11
N MET A 87 -27.45 -57.70 8.82
CA MET A 87 -28.83 -57.75 9.36
C MET A 87 -29.87 -57.79 8.25
N ILE A 88 -29.71 -57.00 7.16
CA ILE A 88 -30.65 -57.03 6.01
C ILE A 88 -30.65 -58.42 5.37
N VAL A 89 -29.49 -59.03 5.15
CA VAL A 89 -29.39 -60.39 4.59
C VAL A 89 -30.03 -61.42 5.49
N TRP A 90 -29.75 -61.35 6.84
CA TRP A 90 -30.29 -62.28 7.81
C TRP A 90 -31.82 -62.22 7.91
N PHE A 91 -32.39 -61.04 8.07
CA PHE A 91 -33.84 -60.87 8.19
C PHE A 91 -34.53 -61.02 6.81
N GLY A 92 -33.88 -60.55 5.74
CA GLY A 92 -34.38 -60.73 4.37
C GLY A 92 -34.47 -62.18 3.94
N ALA A 93 -33.44 -63.01 4.23
CA ALA A 93 -33.46 -64.45 3.96
C ALA A 93 -34.59 -65.17 4.72
N LYS A 94 -34.81 -64.83 6.01
CA LYS A 94 -35.96 -65.37 6.78
C LYS A 94 -37.30 -64.92 6.21
N GLY A 95 -37.44 -63.69 5.71
CA GLY A 95 -38.64 -63.17 5.06
C GLY A 95 -38.94 -63.86 3.69
N ILE A 96 -37.90 -64.19 2.96
CA ILE A 96 -38.01 -64.93 1.70
C ILE A 96 -38.43 -66.37 1.95
N ASP A 97 -37.81 -67.00 2.92
CA ASP A 97 -38.16 -68.39 3.32
C ASP A 97 -39.61 -68.48 3.79
N ALA A 98 -40.09 -67.45 4.53
CA ALA A 98 -41.49 -67.33 4.96
C ALA A 98 -42.47 -66.92 3.82
N GLY A 99 -42.01 -66.63 2.62
CA GLY A 99 -42.85 -66.23 1.49
C GLY A 99 -43.35 -64.78 1.54
N ASN A 100 -42.86 -63.95 2.46
CA ASN A 100 -43.31 -62.58 2.68
C ASN A 100 -42.49 -61.52 1.95
N LEU A 101 -41.33 -61.89 1.36
CA LEU A 101 -40.42 -61.01 0.68
C LEU A 101 -39.86 -61.68 -0.59
N GLN A 102 -39.59 -60.88 -1.61
CA GLN A 102 -38.89 -61.35 -2.80
C GLN A 102 -37.37 -61.01 -2.72
N VAL A 103 -36.55 -61.79 -3.46
CA VAL A 103 -35.09 -61.50 -3.52
C VAL A 103 -34.82 -60.10 -4.03
N GLY A 104 -35.63 -59.58 -4.98
CA GLY A 104 -35.52 -58.20 -5.48
C GLY A 104 -35.73 -57.16 -4.40
N ASP A 105 -36.65 -57.37 -3.45
CA ASP A 105 -36.88 -56.43 -2.33
C ASP A 105 -35.67 -56.35 -1.40
N MET A 106 -35.04 -57.50 -1.09
CA MET A 106 -33.82 -57.55 -0.29
C MET A 106 -32.67 -56.78 -0.97
N MET A 107 -32.49 -56.93 -2.27
CA MET A 107 -31.50 -56.20 -3.06
C MET A 107 -31.79 -54.69 -3.08
N ALA A 108 -33.04 -54.29 -3.19
CA ALA A 108 -33.47 -52.90 -3.11
C ALA A 108 -33.18 -52.31 -1.75
N PHE A 109 -33.46 -53.01 -0.61
CA PHE A 109 -33.11 -52.55 0.73
C PHE A 109 -31.62 -52.34 0.91
N MET A 110 -30.75 -53.22 0.42
CA MET A 110 -29.30 -53.05 0.48
C MET A 110 -28.87 -51.81 -0.31
N THR A 111 -29.37 -51.61 -1.53
CA THR A 111 -29.04 -50.45 -2.39
C THR A 111 -29.47 -49.12 -1.74
N TYR A 112 -30.72 -49.08 -1.25
CA TYR A 112 -31.23 -47.85 -0.59
C TYR A 112 -30.48 -47.55 0.71
N THR A 113 -30.12 -48.55 1.50
CA THR A 113 -29.32 -48.34 2.69
C THR A 113 -27.95 -47.70 2.38
N MET A 114 -27.28 -48.21 1.35
CA MET A 114 -26.00 -47.64 0.92
C MET A 114 -26.19 -46.20 0.42
N GLN A 115 -27.22 -45.92 -0.36
CA GLN A 115 -27.53 -44.58 -0.86
C GLN A 115 -27.85 -43.59 0.27
N ILE A 116 -28.63 -44.01 1.26
CA ILE A 116 -28.97 -43.21 2.43
C ILE A 116 -27.68 -42.83 3.23
N VAL A 117 -26.81 -43.81 3.48
CA VAL A 117 -25.56 -43.56 4.22
C VAL A 117 -24.65 -42.60 3.46
N MET A 118 -24.50 -42.78 2.16
CA MET A 118 -23.71 -41.88 1.30
C MET A 118 -24.27 -40.45 1.28
N SER A 119 -25.60 -40.32 1.20
CA SER A 119 -26.27 -39.02 1.23
C SER A 119 -26.02 -38.28 2.57
N PHE A 120 -26.04 -38.98 3.69
CA PHE A 120 -25.71 -38.40 4.98
C PHE A 120 -24.24 -37.96 5.11
N LEU A 121 -23.31 -38.73 4.53
CA LEU A 121 -21.89 -38.33 4.47
C LEU A 121 -21.72 -37.05 3.65
N MET A 122 -22.40 -36.96 2.51
CA MET A 122 -22.40 -35.75 1.66
C MET A 122 -22.96 -34.53 2.40
N ILE A 123 -24.12 -34.66 3.06
CA ILE A 123 -24.74 -33.59 3.86
C ILE A 123 -23.78 -33.12 4.94
N THR A 124 -23.11 -34.05 5.63
CA THR A 124 -22.13 -33.71 6.68
C THR A 124 -20.95 -32.92 6.10
N MET A 125 -20.43 -33.31 4.94
CA MET A 125 -19.35 -32.60 4.26
C MET A 125 -19.76 -31.19 3.86
N VAL A 126 -20.92 -31.03 3.27
CA VAL A 126 -21.50 -29.74 2.87
C VAL A 126 -21.72 -28.84 4.11
N SER A 127 -22.22 -29.40 5.21
CA SER A 127 -22.46 -28.67 6.46
C SER A 127 -21.18 -28.10 7.09
N VAL A 128 -20.04 -28.73 6.85
CA VAL A 128 -18.72 -28.20 7.30
C VAL A 128 -18.17 -27.15 6.32
N MET A 129 -18.43 -27.29 5.02
CA MET A 129 -17.92 -26.37 4.00
C MET A 129 -18.74 -25.08 3.91
N LEU A 130 -20.06 -25.15 4.06
CA LEU A 130 -20.98 -24.04 3.87
C LEU A 130 -20.67 -22.81 4.76
N PRO A 131 -20.43 -22.94 6.07
CA PRO A 131 -20.06 -21.80 6.91
C PRO A 131 -18.75 -21.14 6.50
N ARG A 132 -17.77 -21.92 6.00
CA ARG A 132 -16.50 -21.37 5.51
C ARG A 132 -16.68 -20.58 4.23
N ALA A 133 -17.48 -21.12 3.32
CA ALA A 133 -17.83 -20.43 2.08
C ALA A 133 -18.60 -19.13 2.36
N GLY A 134 -19.54 -19.15 3.34
CA GLY A 134 -20.26 -17.95 3.78
C GLY A 134 -19.31 -16.84 4.26
N VAL A 135 -18.43 -17.16 5.21
CA VAL A 135 -17.46 -16.15 5.72
C VAL A 135 -16.53 -15.61 4.62
N ALA A 136 -16.14 -16.46 3.66
CA ALA A 136 -15.34 -15.99 2.53
C ALA A 136 -16.15 -15.08 1.60
N ALA A 137 -17.42 -15.42 1.35
CA ALA A 137 -18.33 -14.60 0.55
C ALA A 137 -18.58 -13.23 1.19
N ASP A 138 -18.83 -13.18 2.52
CA ASP A 138 -19.03 -11.94 3.27
C ASP A 138 -17.80 -11.00 3.15
N ARG A 139 -16.59 -11.55 3.26
CA ARG A 139 -15.35 -10.76 3.10
C ARG A 139 -15.17 -10.21 1.69
N ILE A 140 -15.52 -11.01 0.68
CA ILE A 140 -15.48 -10.57 -0.72
C ILE A 140 -16.53 -9.48 -0.94
N GLU A 141 -17.73 -9.68 -0.41
CA GLU A 141 -18.84 -8.71 -0.53
C GLU A 141 -18.49 -7.38 0.16
N GLU A 142 -17.87 -7.41 1.34
CA GLU A 142 -17.39 -6.20 2.04
C GLU A 142 -16.46 -5.38 1.15
N ILE A 143 -15.50 -6.04 0.46
CA ILE A 143 -14.58 -5.36 -0.46
C ILE A 143 -15.32 -4.84 -1.69
N LEU A 144 -16.20 -5.63 -2.29
CA LEU A 144 -16.95 -5.23 -3.49
C LEU A 144 -17.96 -4.10 -3.23
N ARG A 145 -18.47 -4.00 -2.00
CA ARG A 145 -19.38 -2.92 -1.58
C ARG A 145 -18.67 -1.67 -1.06
N THR A 146 -17.34 -1.73 -0.90
CA THR A 146 -16.57 -0.57 -0.44
C THR A 146 -16.38 0.38 -1.61
N ASP A 147 -17.09 1.48 -1.56
CA ASP A 147 -16.93 2.57 -2.52
C ASP A 147 -15.70 3.42 -2.20
N SER A 148 -15.08 3.98 -3.25
CA SER A 148 -14.00 4.96 -3.07
C SER A 148 -14.55 6.23 -2.39
N SER A 149 -13.85 6.72 -1.37
CA SER A 149 -14.22 7.99 -0.71
C SER A 149 -14.04 9.20 -1.62
N ILE A 150 -13.14 9.11 -2.61
CA ILE A 150 -12.89 10.15 -3.59
C ILE A 150 -13.42 9.68 -4.94
N VAL A 151 -14.48 10.33 -5.41
CA VAL A 151 -15.13 10.04 -6.70
C VAL A 151 -15.16 11.30 -7.55
N ASP A 152 -15.16 11.10 -8.86
CA ASP A 152 -15.27 12.22 -9.79
C ASP A 152 -16.69 12.82 -9.77
N ALA A 153 -16.79 14.13 -9.98
CA ALA A 153 -18.06 14.80 -10.12
C ALA A 153 -18.84 14.23 -11.31
N LYS A 154 -20.17 14.15 -11.20
CA LYS A 154 -21.03 13.67 -12.30
C LYS A 154 -20.88 14.49 -13.60
N LYS A 155 -20.47 15.75 -13.47
CA LYS A 155 -20.14 16.65 -14.58
C LYS A 155 -18.83 17.32 -14.23
N THR A 156 -17.78 17.02 -14.98
CA THR A 156 -16.45 17.59 -14.79
C THR A 156 -16.28 18.88 -15.60
N GLU A 157 -15.32 19.70 -15.19
CA GLU A 157 -14.94 20.94 -15.85
C GLU A 157 -13.59 20.81 -16.59
N ASP A 158 -13.22 19.60 -17.01
CA ASP A 158 -11.94 19.26 -17.63
C ASP A 158 -11.59 20.11 -18.84
N GLU A 159 -12.60 20.56 -19.58
CA GLU A 159 -12.46 21.44 -20.76
C GLU A 159 -11.77 22.78 -20.41
N LYS A 160 -11.92 23.25 -19.16
CA LYS A 160 -11.30 24.50 -18.70
C LYS A 160 -9.78 24.39 -18.53
N LEU A 161 -9.23 23.17 -18.45
CA LEU A 161 -7.80 22.88 -18.36
C LEU A 161 -7.13 22.58 -19.71
N THR A 162 -7.78 22.84 -20.83
CA THR A 162 -7.20 22.58 -22.17
C THR A 162 -5.90 23.35 -22.41
N GLN A 163 -5.75 24.52 -21.79
CA GLN A 163 -4.51 25.31 -21.77
C GLN A 163 -4.03 25.54 -20.35
N CYS A 164 -3.72 24.44 -19.65
CA CYS A 164 -3.27 24.49 -18.26
C CYS A 164 -1.94 25.25 -18.16
N ARG A 165 -1.92 26.31 -17.33
CA ARG A 165 -0.70 27.05 -16.96
C ARG A 165 -0.05 26.50 -15.71
N GLY A 166 -0.85 25.89 -14.81
CA GLY A 166 -0.41 25.30 -13.57
C GLY A 166 -0.46 26.24 -12.35
N GLU A 167 -1.22 27.36 -12.39
CA GLU A 167 -1.39 28.17 -11.19
C GLU A 167 -2.19 27.39 -10.15
N LEU A 168 -1.55 27.12 -9.00
CA LEU A 168 -2.16 26.39 -7.88
C LEU A 168 -2.48 27.37 -6.76
N ARG A 169 -3.73 27.37 -6.27
CA ARG A 169 -4.16 28.25 -5.18
C ARG A 169 -4.88 27.48 -4.10
N PHE A 170 -4.47 27.70 -2.87
CA PHE A 170 -5.15 27.26 -1.66
C PHE A 170 -5.95 28.45 -1.12
N GLU A 171 -7.25 28.27 -0.90
CA GLU A 171 -8.16 29.30 -0.40
C GLU A 171 -8.81 28.79 0.89
N ASP A 172 -8.26 29.24 2.03
CA ASP A 172 -8.74 28.95 3.39
C ASP A 172 -8.92 27.44 3.66
N VAL A 173 -7.91 26.65 3.30
CA VAL A 173 -7.96 25.18 3.32
C VAL A 173 -7.70 24.66 4.72
N SER A 174 -8.67 23.91 5.26
CA SER A 174 -8.51 23.07 6.44
C SER A 174 -8.68 21.60 6.08
N PHE A 175 -7.94 20.73 6.75
CA PHE A 175 -8.00 19.30 6.49
C PHE A 175 -7.80 18.46 7.74
N LYS A 176 -8.67 17.45 7.84
CA LYS A 176 -8.68 16.42 8.88
C LYS A 176 -8.75 15.04 8.27
N TYR A 177 -7.90 14.11 8.72
CA TYR A 177 -8.00 12.72 8.29
C TYR A 177 -9.27 12.06 8.81
N PRO A 178 -9.88 11.14 8.05
CA PRO A 178 -11.03 10.37 8.51
C PRO A 178 -10.74 9.67 9.86
N GLY A 179 -11.57 9.91 10.86
CA GLY A 179 -11.42 9.33 12.19
C GLY A 179 -10.41 10.03 13.12
N ALA A 180 -9.72 11.09 12.68
CA ALA A 180 -8.87 11.87 13.56
C ALA A 180 -9.70 12.80 14.49
N GLU A 181 -9.15 13.19 15.64
CA GLU A 181 -9.84 14.12 16.58
C GLU A 181 -9.65 15.59 16.19
N GLY A 182 -8.49 15.97 15.62
CA GLY A 182 -8.13 17.35 15.28
C GLY A 182 -7.75 17.53 13.80
N ASP A 183 -7.71 18.78 13.38
CA ASP A 183 -7.25 19.18 12.05
C ASP A 183 -5.72 19.03 11.96
N VAL A 184 -5.25 18.61 10.80
CA VAL A 184 -3.81 18.51 10.48
C VAL A 184 -3.34 19.77 9.76
N LEU A 185 -4.24 20.43 9.03
CA LEU A 185 -4.01 21.71 8.39
C LEU A 185 -5.20 22.64 8.72
N GLU A 186 -4.89 23.89 9.07
CA GLU A 186 -5.86 24.88 9.46
C GLU A 186 -5.64 26.19 8.68
N HIS A 187 -6.68 26.65 7.97
CA HIS A 187 -6.72 27.95 7.28
C HIS A 187 -5.55 28.24 6.35
N ILE A 188 -5.10 27.24 5.60
CA ILE A 188 -3.97 27.37 4.68
C ILE A 188 -4.37 28.18 3.44
N SER A 189 -3.67 29.29 3.21
CA SER A 189 -3.90 30.17 2.07
C SER A 189 -2.61 30.64 1.41
N PHE A 190 -2.39 30.23 0.15
CA PHE A 190 -1.26 30.66 -0.68
C PHE A 190 -1.53 30.44 -2.15
N THR A 191 -0.66 31.01 -3.00
CA THR A 191 -0.68 30.79 -4.46
C THR A 191 0.72 30.40 -4.89
N ALA A 192 0.85 29.26 -5.58
CA ALA A 192 2.04 28.84 -6.29
C ALA A 192 1.85 29.12 -7.79
N LYS A 193 2.79 29.85 -8.40
CA LYS A 193 2.65 30.38 -9.76
C LYS A 193 3.55 29.62 -10.74
N PRO A 194 3.15 29.52 -12.01
CA PRO A 194 4.02 29.02 -13.08
C PRO A 194 5.34 29.78 -13.12
N GLY A 195 6.43 29.08 -13.43
CA GLY A 195 7.78 29.63 -13.47
C GLY A 195 8.38 29.96 -12.09
N GLN A 196 7.73 29.54 -11.00
CA GLN A 196 8.20 29.80 -9.64
C GLN A 196 8.26 28.52 -8.82
N THR A 197 9.25 28.48 -7.92
CA THR A 197 9.39 27.45 -6.90
C THR A 197 8.75 27.94 -5.61
N THR A 198 7.75 27.23 -5.11
CA THR A 198 7.19 27.41 -3.80
C THR A 198 7.72 26.29 -2.87
N ALA A 199 8.42 26.65 -1.84
CA ALA A 199 8.95 25.71 -0.87
C ALA A 199 8.10 25.68 0.41
N VAL A 200 7.98 24.50 1.04
CA VAL A 200 7.29 24.31 2.33
C VAL A 200 8.28 23.72 3.32
N ILE A 201 8.51 24.40 4.43
CA ILE A 201 9.39 23.97 5.51
C ILE A 201 8.66 24.01 6.84
N GLY A 202 9.12 23.23 7.83
CA GLY A 202 8.57 23.18 9.17
C GLY A 202 9.01 21.92 9.90
N SER A 203 8.65 21.79 11.17
CA SER A 203 8.97 20.65 12.02
C SER A 203 8.38 19.32 11.48
N THR A 204 8.89 18.21 11.98
CA THR A 204 8.31 16.89 11.67
C THR A 204 6.89 16.81 12.24
N GLY A 205 5.93 16.35 11.42
CA GLY A 205 4.54 16.22 11.84
C GLY A 205 3.67 17.48 11.67
N CYS A 206 4.20 18.63 11.23
CA CYS A 206 3.42 19.87 11.06
C CYS A 206 2.47 19.89 9.84
N GLY A 207 2.32 18.78 9.09
CA GLY A 207 1.34 18.68 7.98
C GLY A 207 1.92 18.85 6.56
N LYS A 208 3.25 18.96 6.35
CA LYS A 208 3.86 19.18 5.02
C LYS A 208 3.47 18.14 3.97
N SER A 209 3.63 16.86 4.30
CA SER A 209 3.26 15.77 3.37
C SER A 209 1.75 15.72 3.14
N THR A 210 0.95 16.07 4.14
CA THR A 210 -0.50 16.19 4.01
C THR A 210 -0.86 17.27 3.00
N LEU A 211 -0.25 18.46 3.09
CA LEU A 211 -0.48 19.57 2.18
C LEU A 211 -0.22 19.15 0.73
N ILE A 212 0.91 18.47 0.47
CA ILE A 212 1.26 18.06 -0.90
C ILE A 212 0.36 16.94 -1.43
N GLN A 213 -0.17 16.07 -0.55
CA GLN A 213 -1.08 14.98 -0.93
C GLN A 213 -2.51 15.44 -1.26
N LEU A 214 -2.92 16.61 -0.79
CA LEU A 214 -4.21 17.20 -1.16
C LEU A 214 -4.24 17.66 -2.62
N ILE A 215 -3.09 18.04 -3.19
CA ILE A 215 -3.01 18.61 -4.54
C ILE A 215 -3.40 17.58 -5.63
N PRO A 216 -2.86 16.33 -5.65
CA PRO A 216 -3.30 15.29 -6.59
C PRO A 216 -4.63 14.66 -6.19
N ARG A 217 -5.33 15.25 -5.21
CA ARG A 217 -6.62 14.80 -4.69
C ARG A 217 -6.57 13.35 -4.22
N PHE A 218 -5.59 13.03 -3.35
CA PHE A 218 -5.61 11.76 -2.61
C PHE A 218 -6.61 11.83 -1.45
N TYR A 219 -6.92 13.04 -1.00
CA TYR A 219 -7.97 13.37 -0.06
C TYR A 219 -8.65 14.66 -0.51
N ASP A 220 -9.94 14.81 -0.22
CA ASP A 220 -10.65 16.08 -0.38
C ASP A 220 -10.47 16.93 0.88
N VAL A 221 -10.38 18.23 0.71
CA VAL A 221 -10.28 19.19 1.83
C VAL A 221 -11.55 19.18 2.67
N THR A 222 -11.42 19.38 3.98
CA THR A 222 -12.55 19.45 4.90
C THR A 222 -13.27 20.79 4.76
N GLU A 223 -12.50 21.88 4.68
CA GLU A 223 -13.01 23.25 4.49
C GLU A 223 -12.15 23.97 3.45
N GLY A 224 -12.71 25.02 2.84
CA GLY A 224 -12.05 25.76 1.79
C GLY A 224 -12.01 25.02 0.46
N LYS A 225 -11.08 25.41 -0.40
CA LYS A 225 -10.89 24.81 -1.71
C LYS A 225 -9.44 24.95 -2.20
N ILE A 226 -9.04 24.02 -3.08
CA ILE A 226 -7.81 24.08 -3.86
C ILE A 226 -8.23 24.29 -5.32
N THR A 227 -7.65 25.25 -5.99
CA THR A 227 -7.93 25.51 -7.41
C THR A 227 -6.67 25.34 -8.25
N LEU A 228 -6.85 24.82 -9.47
CA LEU A 228 -5.85 24.78 -10.51
C LEU A 228 -6.33 25.64 -11.67
N ASP A 229 -5.60 26.70 -12.01
CA ASP A 229 -5.99 27.73 -12.98
C ASP A 229 -7.42 28.29 -12.73
N GLY A 230 -7.78 28.46 -11.44
CA GLY A 230 -9.07 28.98 -11.01
C GLY A 230 -10.21 27.94 -10.97
N VAL A 231 -9.97 26.69 -11.40
CA VAL A 231 -10.96 25.60 -11.33
C VAL A 231 -10.74 24.80 -10.04
N ASP A 232 -11.79 24.59 -9.24
CA ASP A 232 -11.72 23.73 -8.07
C ASP A 232 -11.36 22.30 -8.49
N ILE A 233 -10.31 21.73 -7.88
CA ILE A 233 -9.83 20.37 -8.22
C ILE A 233 -10.89 19.29 -7.99
N ARG A 234 -11.90 19.53 -7.17
CA ARG A 234 -13.04 18.62 -6.95
C ARG A 234 -13.98 18.55 -8.17
N ASN A 235 -13.98 19.60 -9.01
CA ASN A 235 -14.76 19.66 -10.25
C ASN A 235 -14.02 19.08 -11.47
N LEU A 236 -12.75 18.67 -11.29
CA LEU A 236 -11.96 18.01 -12.32
C LEU A 236 -12.05 16.49 -12.16
N SER A 237 -11.93 15.75 -13.26
CA SER A 237 -11.68 14.33 -13.16
C SER A 237 -10.31 14.07 -12.57
N GLN A 238 -10.19 13.04 -11.72
CA GLN A 238 -8.91 12.66 -11.12
C GLN A 238 -7.86 12.35 -12.19
N HIS A 239 -8.28 11.79 -13.31
CA HIS A 239 -7.42 11.49 -14.45
C HIS A 239 -6.82 12.78 -15.01
N LYS A 240 -7.67 13.77 -15.36
CA LYS A 240 -7.21 15.04 -15.95
C LYS A 240 -6.36 15.85 -14.99
N LEU A 241 -6.74 15.90 -13.71
CA LEU A 241 -5.95 16.55 -12.66
C LEU A 241 -4.55 15.94 -12.57
N ARG A 242 -4.46 14.60 -12.49
CA ARG A 242 -3.18 13.90 -12.36
C ARG A 242 -2.37 13.86 -13.64
N GLU A 243 -2.99 14.00 -14.82
CA GLU A 243 -2.30 14.12 -16.10
C GLU A 243 -1.38 15.34 -16.13
N VAL A 244 -1.82 16.48 -15.63
CA VAL A 244 -1.05 17.73 -15.63
C VAL A 244 -0.07 17.89 -14.47
N MET A 245 -0.03 16.92 -13.54
CA MET A 245 0.83 16.94 -12.36
C MET A 245 1.82 15.78 -12.34
N GLY A 246 2.96 16.00 -11.68
CA GLY A 246 3.92 14.95 -11.35
C GLY A 246 4.29 15.00 -9.88
N LEU A 247 4.15 13.88 -9.18
CA LEU A 247 4.49 13.75 -7.76
C LEU A 247 5.67 12.83 -7.55
N VAL A 248 6.70 13.32 -6.87
CA VAL A 248 7.79 12.50 -6.33
C VAL A 248 7.57 12.33 -4.83
N PRO A 249 7.26 11.12 -4.36
CA PRO A 249 7.04 10.86 -2.94
C PRO A 249 8.35 10.89 -2.15
N GLN A 250 8.26 11.04 -0.84
CA GLN A 250 9.40 11.03 0.09
C GLN A 250 10.27 9.78 -0.05
N LYS A 251 9.67 8.62 -0.25
CA LYS A 251 10.37 7.37 -0.56
C LYS A 251 10.16 7.01 -2.02
N GLY A 252 11.23 6.98 -2.79
CA GLY A 252 11.20 6.54 -4.19
C GLY A 252 10.71 5.09 -4.29
N VAL A 253 9.56 4.90 -4.92
CA VAL A 253 8.97 3.58 -5.19
C VAL A 253 9.25 3.18 -6.62
N LEU A 254 9.86 2.02 -6.80
CA LEU A 254 10.11 1.41 -8.11
C LEU A 254 9.31 0.11 -8.25
N PHE A 255 8.84 -0.13 -9.47
CA PHE A 255 8.13 -1.34 -9.84
C PHE A 255 9.08 -2.37 -10.43
N SER A 256 8.73 -3.64 -10.31
CA SER A 256 9.45 -4.73 -10.99
C SER A 256 9.39 -4.52 -12.50
N GLY A 257 10.53 -4.69 -13.16
CA GLY A 257 10.67 -4.45 -14.59
C GLY A 257 12.07 -3.97 -14.93
N THR A 258 12.22 -3.01 -15.83
CA THR A 258 13.49 -2.40 -16.20
C THR A 258 13.60 -0.96 -15.67
N ILE A 259 14.78 -0.37 -15.73
CA ILE A 259 14.96 1.07 -15.44
C ILE A 259 14.13 1.89 -16.43
N ALA A 260 14.16 1.54 -17.73
CA ALA A 260 13.36 2.20 -18.76
C ALA A 260 11.88 2.17 -18.45
N SER A 261 11.31 1.01 -18.14
CA SER A 261 9.88 0.87 -17.81
C SER A 261 9.49 1.66 -16.55
N ASN A 262 10.39 1.83 -15.60
CA ASN A 262 10.18 2.67 -14.43
C ASN A 262 10.18 4.17 -14.75
N ILE A 263 11.03 4.65 -15.64
CA ILE A 263 11.04 6.07 -16.04
C ILE A 263 9.82 6.37 -16.93
N LYS A 264 9.50 5.49 -17.88
CA LYS A 264 8.37 5.63 -18.81
C LYS A 264 6.99 5.33 -18.20
N LEU A 265 6.89 5.05 -16.91
CA LEU A 265 5.65 4.65 -16.25
C LEU A 265 4.46 5.60 -16.46
N ALA A 266 4.70 6.88 -16.71
CA ALA A 266 3.66 7.89 -16.93
C ALA A 266 2.99 7.81 -18.32
N GLY A 267 3.59 7.07 -19.27
CA GLY A 267 3.10 6.89 -20.63
C GLY A 267 4.14 6.11 -21.44
N GLU A 268 4.08 4.77 -21.36
CA GLU A 268 5.11 3.91 -21.95
C GLU A 268 5.23 4.10 -23.46
N ASP A 269 4.11 4.31 -24.17
CA ASP A 269 4.04 4.54 -25.60
C ASP A 269 4.23 6.02 -25.99
N GLU A 270 4.08 6.96 -25.05
CA GLU A 270 4.13 8.40 -25.29
C GLU A 270 5.51 9.00 -25.01
N ILE A 271 6.32 8.37 -24.14
CA ILE A 271 7.64 8.85 -23.75
C ILE A 271 8.69 8.20 -24.66
N SER A 272 9.33 9.01 -25.51
CA SER A 272 10.40 8.55 -26.39
C SER A 272 11.66 8.15 -25.60
N ASP A 273 12.56 7.38 -26.23
CA ASP A 273 13.84 7.03 -25.62
C ASP A 273 14.74 8.25 -25.40
N GLU A 274 14.62 9.26 -26.25
CA GLU A 274 15.32 10.53 -26.11
C GLU A 274 14.84 11.27 -24.88
N THR A 275 13.53 11.45 -24.74
CA THR A 275 12.91 12.10 -23.56
C THR A 275 13.27 11.36 -22.25
N MET A 276 13.26 10.02 -22.28
CA MET A 276 13.67 9.21 -21.15
C MET A 276 15.12 9.47 -20.74
N LYS A 277 16.04 9.53 -21.72
CA LYS A 277 17.46 9.77 -21.46
C LYS A 277 17.71 11.19 -20.95
N GLU A 278 17.06 12.19 -21.54
CA GLU A 278 17.11 13.59 -21.07
C GLU A 278 16.60 13.72 -19.64
N ALA A 279 15.49 13.06 -19.31
CA ALA A 279 14.95 13.05 -17.96
C ALA A 279 15.90 12.34 -16.96
N ALA A 280 16.53 11.26 -17.37
CA ALA A 280 17.54 10.58 -16.57
C ALA A 280 18.79 11.45 -16.34
N GLN A 281 19.22 12.21 -17.36
CA GLN A 281 20.34 13.13 -17.26
C GLN A 281 20.01 14.29 -16.30
N THR A 282 18.85 14.92 -16.45
CA THR A 282 18.37 15.96 -15.54
C THR A 282 18.30 15.46 -14.10
N ALA A 283 17.79 14.23 -13.90
CA ALA A 283 17.71 13.58 -12.59
C ALA A 283 19.09 13.09 -12.06
N GLN A 284 20.19 13.39 -12.74
CA GLN A 284 21.55 12.93 -12.39
C GLN A 284 21.64 11.39 -12.26
N ALA A 285 20.86 10.66 -13.09
CA ALA A 285 20.78 9.21 -13.02
C ALA A 285 21.67 8.48 -14.03
N THR A 286 22.12 9.17 -15.09
CA THR A 286 22.86 8.58 -16.23
C THR A 286 24.10 7.82 -15.79
N GLU A 287 24.92 8.40 -14.91
CA GLU A 287 26.19 7.79 -14.45
C GLU A 287 25.99 6.38 -13.90
N PHE A 288 25.04 6.19 -13.00
CA PHE A 288 24.83 4.86 -12.41
C PHE A 288 24.03 3.91 -13.33
N ILE A 289 23.26 4.45 -14.29
CA ILE A 289 22.56 3.64 -15.30
C ILE A 289 23.59 3.08 -16.28
N ASP A 290 24.49 3.90 -16.80
CA ASP A 290 25.52 3.51 -17.76
C ASP A 290 26.57 2.56 -17.13
N ALA A 291 26.77 2.65 -15.82
CA ALA A 291 27.62 1.70 -15.09
C ALA A 291 27.03 0.29 -14.97
N LYS A 292 25.75 0.09 -15.31
CA LYS A 292 25.10 -1.21 -15.30
C LYS A 292 25.32 -1.94 -16.65
N PRO A 293 25.50 -3.30 -16.64
CA PRO A 293 25.77 -4.06 -17.88
C PRO A 293 24.71 -3.88 -18.97
N GLU A 294 23.45 -3.74 -18.61
CA GLU A 294 22.31 -3.63 -19.52
C GLU A 294 21.76 -2.18 -19.61
N GLY A 295 22.44 -1.21 -18.98
CA GLY A 295 22.03 0.20 -19.00
C GLY A 295 20.57 0.40 -18.56
N TYR A 296 19.77 0.99 -19.43
CA TYR A 296 18.34 1.25 -19.18
C TYR A 296 17.47 -0.03 -19.12
N ASP A 297 17.92 -1.13 -19.74
CA ASP A 297 17.23 -2.42 -19.70
C ASP A 297 17.55 -3.23 -18.44
N SER A 298 18.43 -2.72 -17.58
CA SER A 298 18.80 -3.37 -16.34
C SER A 298 17.59 -3.66 -15.46
N PRO A 299 17.47 -4.89 -14.90
CA PRO A 299 16.31 -5.30 -14.14
C PRO A 299 16.22 -4.57 -12.79
N VAL A 300 15.00 -4.15 -12.46
CA VAL A 300 14.61 -3.62 -11.15
C VAL A 300 13.80 -4.69 -10.43
N ALA A 301 14.32 -5.16 -9.30
CA ALA A 301 13.62 -6.15 -8.46
C ALA A 301 12.42 -5.51 -7.73
N GLN A 302 11.55 -6.34 -7.17
CA GLN A 302 10.36 -5.90 -6.43
C GLN A 302 10.71 -4.84 -5.36
N GLY A 303 10.05 -3.69 -5.42
CA GLY A 303 10.32 -2.56 -4.55
C GLY A 303 11.71 -1.94 -4.73
N GLY A 304 12.42 -2.28 -5.82
CA GLY A 304 13.76 -1.78 -6.10
C GLY A 304 14.81 -2.27 -5.10
N SER A 305 14.69 -3.48 -4.55
CA SER A 305 15.61 -3.99 -3.51
C SER A 305 17.07 -4.11 -3.97
N ASN A 306 17.32 -4.13 -5.28
CA ASN A 306 18.64 -4.16 -5.91
C ASN A 306 19.15 -2.75 -6.32
N VAL A 307 18.50 -1.68 -5.87
CA VAL A 307 18.85 -0.28 -6.17
C VAL A 307 19.00 0.49 -4.86
N SER A 308 20.03 1.34 -4.73
CA SER A 308 20.25 2.15 -3.51
C SER A 308 19.15 3.20 -3.31
N GLY A 309 19.00 3.72 -2.08
CA GLY A 309 17.98 4.73 -1.76
C GLY A 309 18.08 5.98 -2.63
N GLY A 310 19.28 6.54 -2.80
CA GLY A 310 19.51 7.71 -3.66
C GLY A 310 19.27 7.42 -5.15
N GLN A 311 19.61 6.22 -5.62
CA GLN A 311 19.31 5.79 -6.99
C GLN A 311 17.79 5.66 -7.21
N LYS A 312 17.05 5.06 -6.26
CA LYS A 312 15.57 4.99 -6.32
C LYS A 312 14.97 6.39 -6.45
N GLN A 313 15.47 7.31 -5.65
CA GLN A 313 14.96 8.68 -5.63
C GLN A 313 15.22 9.37 -6.97
N ARG A 314 16.44 9.24 -7.52
CA ARG A 314 16.77 9.81 -8.84
C ARG A 314 15.91 9.21 -9.97
N LEU A 315 15.62 7.91 -9.95
CA LEU A 315 14.72 7.28 -10.92
C LEU A 315 13.27 7.74 -10.74
N ALA A 316 12.80 7.93 -9.50
CA ALA A 316 11.47 8.49 -9.25
C ALA A 316 11.34 9.95 -9.73
N ILE A 317 12.41 10.73 -9.58
CA ILE A 317 12.49 12.10 -10.13
C ILE A 317 12.52 12.07 -11.67
N ALA A 318 13.34 11.21 -12.29
CA ALA A 318 13.39 11.04 -13.74
C ALA A 318 12.02 10.69 -14.33
N ARG A 319 11.25 9.82 -13.67
CA ARG A 319 9.87 9.47 -14.04
C ARG A 319 8.96 10.69 -14.13
N VAL A 320 9.04 11.59 -13.17
CA VAL A 320 8.22 12.80 -13.15
C VAL A 320 8.70 13.80 -14.19
N ILE A 321 10.01 13.95 -14.37
CA ILE A 321 10.59 14.82 -15.39
C ILE A 321 10.19 14.36 -16.81
N ALA A 322 10.28 13.05 -17.09
CA ALA A 322 9.90 12.48 -18.38
C ALA A 322 8.44 12.72 -18.77
N LYS A 323 7.57 12.95 -17.80
CA LYS A 323 6.16 13.28 -18.02
C LYS A 323 5.92 14.71 -18.49
N HIS A 324 6.85 15.64 -18.26
CA HIS A 324 6.71 17.09 -18.53
C HIS A 324 5.43 17.72 -17.96
N PRO A 325 5.13 17.54 -16.66
CA PRO A 325 3.90 18.06 -16.06
C PRO A 325 3.93 19.61 -15.98
N LYS A 326 2.74 20.22 -15.82
CA LYS A 326 2.60 21.66 -15.53
C LYS A 326 2.78 21.99 -14.05
N VAL A 327 2.67 20.99 -13.18
CA VAL A 327 2.88 21.13 -11.73
C VAL A 327 3.76 20.00 -11.24
N TYR A 328 4.94 20.35 -10.75
CA TYR A 328 5.89 19.44 -10.11
C TYR A 328 5.71 19.48 -8.61
N LEU A 329 5.55 18.31 -7.98
CA LEU A 329 5.35 18.12 -6.54
C LEU A 329 6.47 17.23 -6.00
N PHE A 330 7.27 17.75 -5.07
CA PHE A 330 8.37 17.02 -4.44
C PHE A 330 8.15 16.94 -2.92
N ASP A 331 7.87 15.74 -2.42
CA ASP A 331 7.71 15.50 -0.98
C ASP A 331 9.04 15.02 -0.38
N ASP A 332 9.84 15.93 0.17
CA ASP A 332 11.15 15.67 0.80
C ASP A 332 12.10 14.79 -0.05
N SER A 333 11.97 14.93 -1.37
CA SER A 333 12.55 14.00 -2.35
C SER A 333 14.06 14.18 -2.54
N PHE A 334 14.65 15.24 -2.00
CA PHE A 334 16.07 15.56 -2.13
C PHE A 334 16.89 15.12 -0.92
N SER A 335 16.25 14.75 0.19
CA SER A 335 16.94 14.41 1.45
C SER A 335 17.82 13.17 1.37
N ALA A 336 17.51 12.23 0.46
CA ALA A 336 18.27 11.01 0.22
C ALA A 336 19.49 11.21 -0.71
N LEU A 337 19.68 12.41 -1.25
CA LEU A 337 20.76 12.75 -2.17
C LEU A 337 21.95 13.37 -1.42
N ASP A 338 23.16 13.17 -1.95
CA ASP A 338 24.32 13.92 -1.53
C ASP A 338 24.22 15.38 -2.00
N TYR A 339 24.93 16.27 -1.30
CA TYR A 339 24.85 17.72 -1.53
C TYR A 339 25.15 18.16 -2.96
N LYS A 340 26.16 17.53 -3.62
CA LYS A 340 26.57 17.87 -4.99
C LYS A 340 25.50 17.45 -6.00
N THR A 341 24.97 16.25 -5.86
CA THR A 341 23.90 15.72 -6.72
C THR A 341 22.61 16.53 -6.53
N ASP A 342 22.24 16.90 -5.28
CA ASP A 342 21.09 17.74 -5.00
C ASP A 342 21.19 19.13 -5.67
N ALA A 343 22.34 19.81 -5.55
CA ALA A 343 22.53 21.11 -6.16
C ALA A 343 22.48 21.06 -7.70
N ALA A 344 23.15 20.07 -8.31
CA ALA A 344 23.13 19.89 -9.77
C ALA A 344 21.74 19.57 -10.30
N LEU A 345 20.99 18.69 -9.59
CA LEU A 345 19.63 18.34 -9.95
C LEU A 345 18.69 19.54 -9.91
N ARG A 346 18.74 20.33 -8.81
CA ARG A 346 17.88 21.52 -8.67
C ARG A 346 18.14 22.56 -9.74
N LYS A 347 19.41 22.77 -10.13
CA LYS A 347 19.77 23.66 -11.22
C LYS A 347 19.17 23.18 -12.54
N ALA A 348 19.35 21.89 -12.88
CA ALA A 348 18.80 21.30 -14.10
C ALA A 348 17.27 21.30 -14.11
N LEU A 349 16.63 21.04 -12.95
CA LEU A 349 15.18 21.09 -12.81
C LEU A 349 14.63 22.51 -13.01
N HIS A 350 15.30 23.53 -12.49
CA HIS A 350 14.89 24.92 -12.66
C HIS A 350 14.91 25.34 -14.15
N GLU A 351 15.92 24.92 -14.90
CA GLU A 351 16.01 25.17 -16.33
C GLU A 351 14.88 24.43 -17.10
N GLN A 352 14.57 23.20 -16.75
CA GLN A 352 13.58 22.38 -17.46
C GLN A 352 12.13 22.71 -17.06
N ALA A 353 11.89 23.17 -15.84
CA ALA A 353 10.58 23.53 -15.33
C ALA A 353 10.28 25.05 -15.41
N ALA A 354 10.98 25.79 -16.27
CA ALA A 354 10.89 27.25 -16.36
C ALA A 354 9.45 27.80 -16.56
N ASP A 355 8.59 27.04 -17.23
CA ASP A 355 7.19 27.40 -17.48
C ASP A 355 6.19 26.63 -16.56
N ALA A 356 6.67 25.85 -15.60
CA ALA A 356 5.85 25.03 -14.74
C ALA A 356 5.87 25.52 -13.29
N THR A 357 4.87 25.14 -12.52
CA THR A 357 4.83 25.40 -11.08
C THR A 357 5.60 24.30 -10.34
N VAL A 358 6.53 24.67 -9.49
CA VAL A 358 7.30 23.72 -8.68
C VAL A 358 6.94 23.91 -7.22
N LEU A 359 6.48 22.86 -6.56
CA LEU A 359 6.24 22.81 -5.11
C LEU A 359 7.19 21.80 -4.46
N ILE A 360 8.00 22.26 -3.51
CA ILE A 360 9.00 21.46 -2.82
C ILE A 360 8.72 21.44 -1.33
N VAL A 361 8.42 20.29 -0.77
CA VAL A 361 8.51 20.06 0.67
C VAL A 361 9.94 19.67 0.99
N ALA A 362 10.59 20.40 1.91
CA ALA A 362 11.95 20.12 2.32
C ALA A 362 12.13 20.19 3.84
N GLN A 363 13.14 19.49 4.33
CA GLN A 363 13.60 19.56 5.70
C GLN A 363 14.90 20.36 5.83
N ARG A 364 15.60 20.60 4.71
CA ARG A 364 16.88 21.32 4.70
C ARG A 364 16.70 22.74 4.13
N ILE A 365 17.21 23.73 4.86
CA ILE A 365 17.23 25.13 4.41
C ILE A 365 17.99 25.27 3.09
N SER A 366 19.15 24.60 2.94
CA SER A 366 19.97 24.66 1.72
C SER A 366 19.23 24.24 0.45
N THR A 367 18.18 23.43 0.58
CA THR A 367 17.34 23.00 -0.56
C THR A 367 16.40 24.09 -1.03
N ILE A 368 16.00 25.01 -0.15
CA ILE A 368 14.90 25.96 -0.41
C ILE A 368 15.29 27.44 -0.40
N MET A 369 16.53 27.77 -0.03
CA MET A 369 16.94 29.19 0.15
C MET A 369 16.83 30.04 -1.13
N ASN A 370 16.84 29.41 -2.30
CA ASN A 370 16.67 30.11 -3.59
C ASN A 370 15.22 30.05 -4.13
N ALA A 371 14.25 29.55 -3.34
CA ALA A 371 12.86 29.53 -3.74
C ALA A 371 12.25 30.95 -3.74
N GLU A 372 11.44 31.27 -4.75
CA GLU A 372 10.75 32.56 -4.89
C GLU A 372 9.73 32.76 -3.76
N GLN A 373 9.19 31.65 -3.21
CA GLN A 373 8.29 31.69 -2.08
C GLN A 373 8.59 30.53 -1.14
N ILE A 374 8.76 30.81 0.14
CA ILE A 374 8.89 29.82 1.20
C ILE A 374 7.72 29.99 2.17
N LEU A 375 7.04 28.87 2.45
CA LEU A 375 5.98 28.76 3.44
C LEU A 375 6.53 28.05 4.67
N VAL A 376 6.49 28.69 5.82
CA VAL A 376 6.87 28.11 7.10
C VAL A 376 5.63 27.55 7.78
N LEU A 377 5.60 26.23 7.94
CA LEU A 377 4.46 25.52 8.52
C LEU A 377 4.77 25.11 9.95
N GLU A 378 3.90 25.45 10.88
CA GLU A 378 3.97 25.08 12.31
C GLU A 378 2.56 24.70 12.77
N ASP A 379 2.42 23.52 13.40
CA ASP A 379 1.16 23.01 13.94
C ASP A 379 -0.04 23.16 12.97
N GLY A 380 0.15 22.82 11.71
CA GLY A 380 -0.89 22.88 10.69
C GLY A 380 -1.18 24.26 10.12
N LYS A 381 -0.45 25.32 10.52
CA LYS A 381 -0.70 26.71 10.09
C LYS A 381 0.53 27.30 9.39
N ILE A 382 0.31 28.24 8.47
CA ILE A 382 1.39 29.04 7.88
C ILE A 382 1.73 30.18 8.84
N VAL A 383 2.90 30.10 9.48
CA VAL A 383 3.40 31.11 10.42
C VAL A 383 4.35 32.11 9.75
N GLY A 384 4.84 31.80 8.53
CA GLY A 384 5.70 32.68 7.75
C GLY A 384 5.56 32.43 6.27
N LYS A 385 5.62 33.49 5.45
CA LYS A 385 5.56 33.43 4.01
C LYS A 385 6.43 34.56 3.42
N GLY A 386 7.34 34.21 2.51
CA GLY A 386 8.23 35.15 1.86
C GLY A 386 9.47 34.47 1.28
N THR A 387 10.46 35.26 0.90
CA THR A 387 11.78 34.78 0.47
C THR A 387 12.65 34.42 1.70
N HIS A 388 13.77 33.75 1.46
CA HIS A 388 14.74 33.44 2.52
C HIS A 388 15.15 34.68 3.31
N GLU A 389 15.49 35.78 2.63
CA GLU A 389 15.90 37.03 3.29
C GLU A 389 14.81 37.69 4.12
N GLU A 390 13.56 37.67 3.63
CA GLU A 390 12.41 38.21 4.35
C GLU A 390 12.11 37.41 5.60
N LEU A 391 12.14 36.08 5.50
CA LEU A 391 11.86 35.17 6.62
C LEU A 391 12.98 35.20 7.66
N MET A 392 14.22 35.35 7.25
CA MET A 392 15.35 35.56 8.17
C MET A 392 15.23 36.84 8.98
N LYS A 393 14.49 37.85 8.48
CA LYS A 393 14.25 39.13 9.23
C LYS A 393 12.99 39.05 10.08
N ASN A 394 11.94 38.40 9.61
CA ASN A 394 10.58 38.61 10.12
C ASN A 394 9.91 37.33 10.72
N CYS A 395 10.51 36.12 10.57
CA CYS A 395 9.91 34.89 11.05
C CYS A 395 10.82 34.17 12.05
N SER A 396 10.42 34.14 13.30
CA SER A 396 11.20 33.48 14.38
C SER A 396 11.31 31.97 14.17
N ALA A 397 10.25 31.30 13.76
CA ALA A 397 10.26 29.89 13.47
C ALA A 397 11.23 29.52 12.35
N TYR A 398 11.29 30.33 11.29
CA TYR A 398 12.26 30.12 10.20
C TYR A 398 13.70 30.35 10.66
N GLN A 399 13.93 31.40 11.46
CA GLN A 399 15.26 31.69 12.04
C GLN A 399 15.76 30.54 12.91
N GLU A 400 14.90 29.96 13.72
CA GLU A 400 15.26 28.83 14.59
C GLU A 400 15.67 27.61 13.75
N ILE A 401 14.88 27.25 12.71
CA ILE A 401 15.23 26.17 11.78
C ILE A 401 16.57 26.48 11.07
N ALA A 402 16.75 27.69 10.58
CA ALA A 402 17.96 28.09 9.88
C ALA A 402 19.20 28.01 10.78
N ARG A 403 19.14 28.54 12.03
CA ARG A 403 20.23 28.46 13.00
C ARG A 403 20.59 27.04 13.44
N SER A 404 19.63 26.12 13.39
CA SER A 404 19.89 24.71 13.71
C SER A 404 20.64 23.97 12.60
N GLN A 405 20.62 24.48 11.36
CA GLN A 405 21.13 23.78 10.17
C GLN A 405 22.32 24.46 9.50
N LEU A 406 22.42 25.77 9.59
CA LEU A 406 23.47 26.57 8.92
C LEU A 406 24.50 27.04 9.93
N SER A 407 25.76 27.08 9.52
CA SER A 407 26.85 27.69 10.29
C SER A 407 26.71 29.22 10.33
N GLU A 408 27.36 29.89 11.31
CA GLU A 408 27.34 31.36 11.39
C GLU A 408 27.91 32.05 10.12
N SER A 409 28.84 31.41 9.41
CA SER A 409 29.40 31.90 8.14
C SER A 409 28.39 31.82 7.00
N GLU A 410 27.59 30.74 6.93
CA GLU A 410 26.54 30.56 5.94
C GLU A 410 25.34 31.46 6.19
N LEU A 411 25.02 31.74 7.49
CA LEU A 411 23.98 32.70 7.89
C LEU A 411 24.34 34.14 7.53
N LYS A 412 25.62 34.48 7.52
CA LYS A 412 26.14 35.83 7.16
C LYS A 412 26.54 35.97 5.72
N GLY A 413 26.77 34.87 5.01
CA GLY A 413 27.31 34.77 3.65
C GLY A 413 26.35 34.30 2.58
N GLY A 414 25.05 34.53 2.74
CA GLY A 414 24.06 34.29 1.69
C GLY A 414 24.20 35.13 0.43
N MET A 415 25.39 35.68 0.13
CA MET A 415 25.77 36.37 -1.08
C MET A 415 27.27 36.13 -1.33
N ALA A 416 27.61 34.97 -1.82
CA ALA A 416 28.87 34.80 -2.55
C ALA A 416 28.78 33.57 -3.44
N GLU A 417 28.65 33.85 -4.76
CA GLU A 417 28.88 33.04 -5.96
C GLU A 417 27.98 31.84 -6.20
#